data_84c420a36e98defb1db3b562708a6e47
#
_entry.id   84c420a36e98defb1db3b562708a6e47
#
_cell.length_a   1.000
_cell.length_b   1.000
_cell.length_c   1.000
_cell.angle_alpha   90.00
_cell.angle_beta   90.00
_cell.angle_gamma   90.00
#
_symmetry.space_group_name_H-M   'P 1'
#
loop_
_entity.id
_entity.type
_entity.pdbx_description
1 polymer ?
#
loop_
_entity_poly.entity_id
_entity_poly.type
_entity_poly.pdbx_seq_one_letter_code
_entity_poly.pdbx_strand_id
1 'polypeptide(L)'
;YCPDEENKSPEHIIDDFVDIVSKNGNLLLNVGPKVDGTITDEQKNVLIEIGKWLKINGEAIYSSRPWVTPGEGENKGTAGYMTDNEKTEYTAQDIRFTTRDNNVYAISLAWADEVLIKSFAKEFTENVEIKSVKMLGSDENLEYKLTDEGLKVKFPELQPTDYAHVLKIELTGTVTAKPVIDKTDNKLVSTVRIMNHGDKTVKVNLESTADDDRKMQSVNIDRATVKEEVFTHNVDTKNMRTYVLKADNNTVYKNKVQ
;
A
#
# COMPACT_ATOMS: atom_id res chain seq x y z
N TYR A 1 20.66 -21.09 18.29
CA TYR A 1 21.00 -19.94 19.18
C TYR A 1 22.46 -19.56 18.96
N CYS A 2 22.68 -18.31 18.60
CA CYS A 2 24.00 -17.71 18.43
C CYS A 2 24.13 -16.63 19.53
N PRO A 3 24.97 -16.80 20.56
CA PRO A 3 24.99 -15.89 21.71
C PRO A 3 25.51 -14.48 21.37
N ASP A 4 26.25 -14.35 20.27
CA ASP A 4 26.88 -13.11 19.83
C ASP A 4 26.05 -12.37 18.74
N GLU A 5 24.86 -12.85 18.41
CA GLU A 5 24.00 -12.28 17.37
C GLU A 5 22.91 -11.41 18.01
N GLU A 6 22.84 -10.14 17.60
CA GLU A 6 21.79 -9.23 18.07
C GLU A 6 20.42 -9.64 17.52
N ASN A 7 19.42 -9.69 18.41
CA ASN A 7 18.04 -9.92 17.99
C ASN A 7 17.48 -8.66 17.32
N LYS A 8 16.73 -8.84 16.22
CA LYS A 8 15.95 -7.74 15.63
C LYS A 8 14.93 -7.21 16.65
N SER A 9 14.72 -5.90 16.69
CA SER A 9 13.70 -5.28 17.52
C SER A 9 12.28 -5.66 17.05
N PRO A 10 11.28 -5.61 17.95
CA PRO A 10 9.87 -5.80 17.56
C PRO A 10 9.44 -4.85 16.44
N GLU A 11 9.84 -3.57 16.49
CA GLU A 11 9.60 -2.56 15.48
C GLU A 11 10.09 -3.02 14.10
N HIS A 12 11.38 -3.38 13.99
CA HIS A 12 11.99 -3.83 12.73
C HIS A 12 11.22 -5.03 12.14
N ILE A 13 10.86 -6.02 12.99
CA ILE A 13 10.14 -7.21 12.50
C ILE A 13 8.72 -6.87 12.07
N ILE A 14 8.03 -5.98 12.78
CA ILE A 14 6.67 -5.54 12.41
C ILE A 14 6.69 -4.76 11.09
N ASP A 15 7.66 -3.86 10.90
CA ASP A 15 7.81 -3.09 9.68
C ASP A 15 8.11 -3.99 8.47
N ASP A 16 9.05 -4.92 8.60
CA ASP A 16 9.35 -5.92 7.59
C ASP A 16 8.11 -6.78 7.28
N PHE A 17 7.38 -7.22 8.32
CA PHE A 17 6.19 -8.04 8.18
C PHE A 17 5.08 -7.31 7.43
N VAL A 18 4.82 -6.06 7.78
CA VAL A 18 3.84 -5.20 7.11
C VAL A 18 4.22 -4.99 5.64
N ASP A 19 5.49 -4.69 5.37
CA ASP A 19 6.00 -4.53 4.00
C ASP A 19 5.82 -5.81 3.17
N ILE A 20 6.19 -6.97 3.72
CA ILE A 20 6.04 -8.29 3.09
C ILE A 20 4.57 -8.58 2.76
N VAL A 21 3.65 -8.38 3.73
CA VAL A 21 2.22 -8.67 3.55
C VAL A 21 1.60 -7.73 2.52
N SER A 22 1.97 -6.44 2.51
CA SER A 22 1.49 -5.47 1.53
C SER A 22 1.82 -5.87 0.07
N LYS A 23 2.88 -6.66 -0.11
CA LYS A 23 3.38 -7.20 -1.39
C LYS A 23 2.92 -8.64 -1.67
N ASN A 24 1.95 -9.16 -0.90
CA ASN A 24 1.40 -10.53 -0.98
C ASN A 24 2.40 -11.63 -0.54
N GLY A 25 3.37 -11.28 0.28
CA GLY A 25 4.33 -12.22 0.84
C GLY A 25 3.86 -12.84 2.17
N ASN A 26 4.63 -13.81 2.66
CA ASN A 26 4.47 -14.43 3.97
C ASN A 26 5.79 -14.33 4.73
N LEU A 27 5.72 -14.00 6.01
CA LEU A 27 6.87 -13.99 6.90
C LEU A 27 7.00 -15.35 7.60
N LEU A 28 8.18 -15.96 7.49
CA LEU A 28 8.60 -17.09 8.32
C LEU A 28 9.61 -16.58 9.36
N LEU A 29 9.15 -16.39 10.60
CA LEU A 29 9.98 -15.89 11.68
C LEU A 29 10.58 -17.06 12.47
N ASN A 30 11.91 -17.16 12.48
CA ASN A 30 12.63 -18.15 13.25
C ASN A 30 12.98 -17.63 14.65
N VAL A 31 12.99 -18.57 15.59
CA VAL A 31 13.58 -18.39 16.95
C VAL A 31 14.67 -19.42 17.13
N GLY A 32 15.81 -19.02 17.72
CA GLY A 32 16.95 -19.91 17.98
C GLY A 32 16.84 -20.54 19.36
N PRO A 33 16.45 -21.83 19.53
CA PRO A 33 16.43 -22.47 20.82
C PRO A 33 17.85 -22.66 21.36
N LYS A 34 18.00 -22.60 22.70
CA LYS A 34 19.20 -23.00 23.41
C LYS A 34 19.35 -24.52 23.39
N VAL A 35 20.50 -25.02 23.84
CA VAL A 35 20.78 -26.46 23.92
C VAL A 35 19.75 -27.24 24.76
N ASP A 36 19.17 -26.60 25.78
CA ASP A 36 18.12 -27.16 26.62
C ASP A 36 16.71 -27.08 26.03
N GLY A 37 16.57 -26.53 24.80
CA GLY A 37 15.30 -26.37 24.09
C GLY A 37 14.52 -25.12 24.48
N THR A 38 14.99 -24.29 25.41
CA THR A 38 14.38 -23.02 25.77
C THR A 38 14.77 -21.91 24.78
N ILE A 39 13.96 -20.87 24.64
CA ILE A 39 14.30 -19.62 23.94
C ILE A 39 14.74 -18.56 24.95
N THR A 40 15.49 -17.55 24.48
CA THR A 40 15.90 -16.43 25.33
C THR A 40 14.72 -15.56 25.74
N ASP A 41 14.83 -14.86 26.86
CA ASP A 41 13.79 -13.90 27.29
C ASP A 41 13.65 -12.75 26.29
N GLU A 42 14.72 -12.34 25.62
CA GLU A 42 14.70 -11.33 24.58
C GLU A 42 13.85 -11.79 23.39
N GLN A 43 14.12 -12.97 22.84
CA GLN A 43 13.32 -13.54 21.74
C GLN A 43 11.86 -13.72 22.16
N LYS A 44 11.61 -14.17 23.40
CA LYS A 44 10.26 -14.29 23.93
C LYS A 44 9.55 -12.94 23.99
N ASN A 45 10.24 -11.88 24.45
CA ASN A 45 9.67 -10.53 24.51
C ASN A 45 9.33 -10.02 23.11
N VAL A 46 10.20 -10.21 22.13
CA VAL A 46 9.93 -9.85 20.72
C VAL A 46 8.64 -10.51 20.22
N LEU A 47 8.47 -11.83 20.46
CA LEU A 47 7.24 -12.53 20.05
C LEU A 47 5.99 -12.02 20.78
N ILE A 48 6.12 -11.66 22.06
CA ILE A 48 5.02 -11.11 22.86
C ILE A 48 4.60 -9.74 22.29
N GLU A 49 5.54 -8.86 21.97
CA GLU A 49 5.25 -7.53 21.43
C GLU A 49 4.59 -7.61 20.04
N ILE A 50 5.09 -8.49 19.16
CA ILE A 50 4.44 -8.77 17.88
C ILE A 50 3.01 -9.30 18.09
N GLY A 51 2.82 -10.19 19.06
CA GLY A 51 1.52 -10.73 19.41
C GLY A 51 0.55 -9.67 19.94
N LYS A 52 1.02 -8.72 20.76
CA LYS A 52 0.22 -7.57 21.24
C LYS A 52 -0.19 -6.67 20.07
N TRP A 53 0.75 -6.34 19.20
CA TRP A 53 0.48 -5.55 18.01
C TRP A 53 -0.55 -6.22 17.10
N LEU A 54 -0.41 -7.51 16.82
CA LEU A 54 -1.36 -8.29 16.02
C LEU A 54 -2.74 -8.41 16.67
N LYS A 55 -2.84 -8.41 17.99
CA LYS A 55 -4.14 -8.43 18.69
C LYS A 55 -4.96 -7.18 18.38
N ILE A 56 -4.31 -6.03 18.16
CA ILE A 56 -4.95 -4.75 17.82
C ILE A 56 -5.09 -4.61 16.30
N ASN A 57 -4.02 -4.86 15.56
CA ASN A 57 -3.91 -4.53 14.14
C ASN A 57 -4.09 -5.72 13.19
N GLY A 58 -4.33 -6.92 13.71
CA GLY A 58 -4.42 -8.15 12.92
C GLY A 58 -5.52 -8.14 11.86
N GLU A 59 -6.53 -7.29 12.00
CA GLU A 59 -7.57 -7.09 10.99
C GLU A 59 -6.97 -6.64 9.64
N ALA A 60 -5.91 -5.84 9.66
CA ALA A 60 -5.21 -5.37 8.48
C ALA A 60 -4.30 -6.43 7.84
N ILE A 61 -4.01 -7.52 8.57
CA ILE A 61 -3.06 -8.55 8.17
C ILE A 61 -3.79 -9.83 7.77
N TYR A 62 -4.64 -10.36 8.68
CA TYR A 62 -5.28 -11.65 8.47
C TYR A 62 -6.36 -11.58 7.39
N SER A 63 -6.26 -12.49 6.41
CA SER A 63 -7.19 -12.57 5.27
C SER A 63 -7.22 -11.30 4.40
N SER A 64 -6.21 -10.44 4.53
CA SER A 64 -6.02 -9.29 3.65
C SER A 64 -5.43 -9.68 2.29
N ARG A 65 -5.42 -8.74 1.38
CA ARG A 65 -4.80 -8.83 0.05
C ARG A 65 -4.05 -7.53 -0.24
N PRO A 66 -3.09 -7.55 -1.17
CA PRO A 66 -2.50 -6.31 -1.68
C PRO A 66 -3.59 -5.38 -2.23
N TRP A 67 -3.43 -4.11 -1.95
CA TRP A 67 -4.25 -3.09 -2.59
C TRP A 67 -3.73 -2.75 -3.99
N VAL A 68 -4.28 -1.71 -4.65
CA VAL A 68 -3.84 -1.27 -5.99
C VAL A 68 -2.37 -0.84 -6.03
N THR A 69 -1.83 -0.37 -4.90
CA THR A 69 -0.41 -0.14 -4.66
C THR A 69 0.01 -0.78 -3.33
N PRO A 70 1.20 -1.37 -3.23
CA PRO A 70 1.67 -1.96 -1.97
C PRO A 70 2.03 -0.92 -0.91
N GLY A 71 2.35 0.31 -1.32
CA GLY A 71 2.74 1.37 -0.41
C GLY A 71 3.15 2.66 -1.10
N GLU A 72 3.43 3.66 -0.30
CA GLU A 72 3.98 4.95 -0.69
C GLU A 72 4.98 5.46 0.36
N GLY A 73 5.68 6.53 0.06
CA GLY A 73 6.76 7.09 0.87
C GLY A 73 8.10 7.05 0.15
N GLU A 74 9.11 7.58 0.78
CA GLU A 74 10.47 7.62 0.21
C GLU A 74 11.21 6.31 0.46
N ASN A 75 10.93 5.65 1.60
CA ASN A 75 11.59 4.42 2.00
C ASN A 75 10.80 3.20 1.52
N LYS A 76 11.37 2.47 0.56
CA LYS A 76 10.71 1.30 -0.07
C LYS A 76 10.99 -0.02 0.64
N GLY A 77 11.64 0.03 1.81
CA GLY A 77 12.15 -1.16 2.49
C GLY A 77 13.42 -1.71 1.83
N THR A 78 14.12 -2.56 2.55
CA THR A 78 15.28 -3.28 2.02
C THR A 78 14.81 -4.39 1.10
N ALA A 79 15.15 -4.31 -0.18
CA ALA A 79 14.89 -5.37 -1.14
C ALA A 79 16.20 -6.08 -1.47
N GLY A 80 16.28 -7.39 -1.24
CA GLY A 80 17.41 -8.18 -1.68
C GLY A 80 17.68 -9.40 -0.81
N TYR A 81 18.44 -10.35 -1.37
CA TYR A 81 18.90 -11.52 -0.64
C TYR A 81 20.01 -11.11 0.34
N MET A 82 19.88 -11.44 1.62
CA MET A 82 20.82 -11.14 2.71
C MET A 82 20.95 -9.65 3.11
N THR A 83 19.93 -8.84 2.89
CA THR A 83 19.88 -7.43 3.36
C THR A 83 19.13 -7.27 4.69
N ASP A 84 18.82 -8.37 5.35
CA ASP A 84 17.98 -8.44 6.56
C ASP A 84 18.51 -7.66 7.77
N ASN A 85 19.77 -7.21 7.75
CA ASN A 85 20.41 -6.54 8.88
C ASN A 85 20.42 -5.01 8.74
N GLU A 86 19.97 -4.46 7.60
CA GLU A 86 19.89 -3.03 7.41
C GLU A 86 18.60 -2.49 8.03
N LYS A 87 18.72 -1.68 9.09
CA LYS A 87 17.58 -0.98 9.67
C LYS A 87 17.23 0.23 8.79
N THR A 88 16.03 0.23 8.22
CA THR A 88 15.48 1.41 7.57
C THR A 88 14.79 2.29 8.60
N GLU A 89 15.12 3.57 8.66
CA GLU A 89 14.37 4.54 9.45
C GLU A 89 13.18 5.03 8.63
N TYR A 90 11.97 4.69 9.09
CA TYR A 90 10.74 5.09 8.46
C TYR A 90 10.18 6.37 9.06
N THR A 91 9.41 7.08 8.25
CA THR A 91 8.62 8.24 8.65
C THR A 91 7.13 7.88 8.62
N ALA A 92 6.28 8.73 9.16
CA ALA A 92 4.83 8.53 9.09
C ALA A 92 4.28 8.60 7.65
N GLN A 93 5.04 9.14 6.70
CA GLN A 93 4.70 9.17 5.28
C GLN A 93 5.10 7.88 4.54
N ASP A 94 5.83 6.99 5.19
CA ASP A 94 6.14 5.66 4.69
C ASP A 94 4.98 4.74 5.05
N ILE A 95 4.06 4.56 4.11
CA ILE A 95 2.79 3.86 4.32
C ILE A 95 2.78 2.58 3.51
N ARG A 96 2.25 1.50 4.10
CA ARG A 96 1.98 0.24 3.40
C ARG A 96 0.48 0.00 3.34
N PHE A 97 0.03 -0.67 2.29
CA PHE A 97 -1.40 -0.87 2.07
C PHE A 97 -1.76 -2.34 1.98
N THR A 98 -2.82 -2.68 2.70
CA THR A 98 -3.54 -3.92 2.49
C THR A 98 -5.02 -3.63 2.31
N THR A 99 -5.79 -4.61 1.85
CA THR A 99 -7.24 -4.46 1.69
C THR A 99 -7.98 -5.73 2.08
N ARG A 100 -9.17 -5.56 2.63
CA ARG A 100 -10.11 -6.64 2.88
C ARG A 100 -11.53 -6.11 2.79
N ASP A 101 -12.36 -6.77 1.98
CA ASP A 101 -13.72 -6.32 1.67
C ASP A 101 -13.71 -4.88 1.11
N ASN A 102 -14.48 -3.98 1.67
CA ASN A 102 -14.57 -2.56 1.28
C ASN A 102 -13.58 -1.67 2.05
N ASN A 103 -12.65 -2.27 2.82
CA ASN A 103 -11.70 -1.52 3.62
C ASN A 103 -10.32 -1.51 2.98
N VAL A 104 -9.69 -0.34 3.01
CA VAL A 104 -8.25 -0.18 2.82
C VAL A 104 -7.62 0.08 4.17
N TYR A 105 -6.55 -0.63 4.45
CA TYR A 105 -5.74 -0.40 5.64
C TYR A 105 -4.47 0.32 5.21
N ALA A 106 -4.36 1.59 5.62
CA ALA A 106 -3.14 2.38 5.43
C ALA A 106 -2.31 2.28 6.72
N ILE A 107 -1.19 1.58 6.62
CA ILE A 107 -0.31 1.24 7.74
C ILE A 107 0.87 2.20 7.70
N SER A 108 0.84 3.22 8.56
CA SER A 108 1.93 4.17 8.75
C SER A 108 3.03 3.55 9.60
N LEU A 109 4.27 3.56 9.12
CA LEU A 109 5.40 2.91 9.79
C LEU A 109 6.03 3.76 10.91
N ALA A 110 5.53 4.98 11.13
CA ALA A 110 5.88 5.81 12.27
C ALA A 110 4.69 6.66 12.73
N TRP A 111 4.80 7.24 13.92
CA TRP A 111 3.80 8.15 14.48
C TRP A 111 3.97 9.57 13.98
N ALA A 112 2.86 10.30 13.79
CA ALA A 112 2.82 11.73 13.53
C ALA A 112 1.48 12.31 14.02
N ASP A 113 1.36 13.63 14.07
CA ASP A 113 0.08 14.29 14.38
C ASP A 113 -0.91 14.16 13.20
N GLU A 114 -0.38 14.19 11.98
CA GLU A 114 -1.17 14.13 10.74
C GLU A 114 -0.38 13.36 9.65
N VAL A 115 -1.09 12.64 8.80
CA VAL A 115 -0.54 11.97 7.63
C VAL A 115 -1.29 12.38 6.36
N LEU A 116 -0.56 12.51 5.24
CA LEU A 116 -1.13 12.69 3.91
C LEU A 116 -0.96 11.41 3.09
N ILE A 117 -2.07 10.74 2.83
CA ILE A 117 -2.10 9.51 2.02
C ILE A 117 -2.28 9.89 0.54
N LYS A 118 -1.17 9.99 -0.19
CA LYS A 118 -1.13 10.48 -1.58
C LYS A 118 -1.82 9.54 -2.58
N SER A 119 -1.85 8.24 -2.28
CA SER A 119 -2.56 7.24 -3.09
C SER A 119 -4.08 7.47 -3.12
N PHE A 120 -4.61 8.38 -2.28
CA PHE A 120 -5.98 8.86 -2.30
C PHE A 120 -6.13 10.22 -3.00
N ALA A 121 -5.13 10.69 -3.78
CA ALA A 121 -5.29 11.91 -4.57
C ALA A 121 -6.52 11.82 -5.49
N LYS A 122 -7.15 12.96 -5.74
CA LYS A 122 -8.40 13.06 -6.49
C LYS A 122 -8.36 12.36 -7.84
N GLU A 123 -7.25 12.44 -8.54
CA GLU A 123 -7.05 11.77 -9.83
C GLU A 123 -7.22 10.24 -9.78
N PHE A 124 -7.01 9.61 -8.61
CA PHE A 124 -7.15 8.17 -8.39
C PHE A 124 -8.47 7.77 -7.76
N THR A 125 -9.19 8.72 -7.16
CA THR A 125 -10.35 8.47 -6.29
C THR A 125 -11.59 9.28 -6.68
N GLU A 126 -11.69 9.77 -7.92
CA GLU A 126 -12.80 10.63 -8.34
C GLU A 126 -14.19 9.97 -8.14
N ASN A 127 -14.25 8.64 -8.27
CA ASN A 127 -15.47 7.86 -8.09
C ASN A 127 -15.53 7.14 -6.73
N VAL A 128 -14.84 7.68 -5.72
CA VAL A 128 -14.76 7.09 -4.37
C VAL A 128 -15.51 7.93 -3.38
N GLU A 129 -16.30 7.28 -2.54
CA GLU A 129 -16.85 7.86 -1.33
C GLU A 129 -16.20 7.19 -0.11
N ILE A 130 -15.56 7.99 0.74
CA ILE A 130 -15.02 7.54 2.02
C ILE A 130 -16.17 7.54 3.04
N LYS A 131 -16.49 6.37 3.58
CA LYS A 131 -17.56 6.18 4.57
C LYS A 131 -17.08 6.48 5.99
N SER A 132 -15.88 6.04 6.31
CA SER A 132 -15.28 6.26 7.62
C SER A 132 -13.76 6.11 7.57
N VAL A 133 -13.09 6.79 8.49
CA VAL A 133 -11.66 6.62 8.77
C VAL A 133 -11.50 6.43 10.27
N LYS A 134 -10.85 5.33 10.68
CA LYS A 134 -10.60 4.99 12.07
C LYS A 134 -9.17 4.51 12.23
N MET A 135 -8.58 4.68 13.41
CA MET A 135 -7.33 4.02 13.76
C MET A 135 -7.65 2.76 14.58
N LEU A 136 -7.07 1.63 14.20
CA LEU A 136 -7.25 0.39 14.97
C LEU A 136 -6.66 0.57 16.38
N GLY A 137 -7.43 0.14 17.38
CA GLY A 137 -7.06 0.31 18.80
C GLY A 137 -7.43 1.66 19.40
N SER A 138 -8.05 2.57 18.64
CA SER A 138 -8.61 3.82 19.15
C SER A 138 -10.12 3.86 18.93
N ASP A 139 -10.84 4.41 19.90
CA ASP A 139 -12.28 4.69 19.81
C ASP A 139 -12.56 6.14 19.37
N GLU A 140 -11.51 6.94 19.12
CA GLU A 140 -11.64 8.32 18.69
C GLU A 140 -12.18 8.44 17.27
N ASN A 141 -13.03 9.43 17.04
CA ASN A 141 -13.44 9.84 15.69
C ASN A 141 -12.34 10.70 15.08
N LEU A 142 -11.67 10.20 14.07
CA LEU A 142 -10.57 10.90 13.44
C LEU A 142 -11.09 12.05 12.56
N GLU A 143 -10.42 13.20 12.62
CA GLU A 143 -10.58 14.24 11.63
C GLU A 143 -9.87 13.86 10.35
N TYR A 144 -10.58 13.89 9.22
CA TYR A 144 -9.98 13.65 7.91
C TYR A 144 -10.56 14.56 6.83
N LYS A 145 -9.76 14.77 5.79
CA LYS A 145 -10.15 15.59 4.64
C LYS A 145 -9.55 15.03 3.35
N LEU A 146 -10.41 14.72 2.38
CA LEU A 146 -9.98 14.42 1.03
C LEU A 146 -9.63 15.72 0.30
N THR A 147 -8.43 15.77 -0.28
CA THR A 147 -7.90 16.92 -1.02
C THR A 147 -7.45 16.48 -2.41
N ASP A 148 -7.09 17.43 -3.27
CA ASP A 148 -6.54 17.10 -4.59
C ASP A 148 -5.23 16.31 -4.49
N GLU A 149 -4.46 16.49 -3.41
CA GLU A 149 -3.16 15.84 -3.17
C GLU A 149 -3.26 14.47 -2.49
N GLY A 150 -4.39 14.16 -1.85
CA GLY A 150 -4.59 12.93 -1.10
C GLY A 150 -5.57 13.06 0.05
N LEU A 151 -5.64 12.01 0.86
CA LEU A 151 -6.42 11.96 2.09
C LEU A 151 -5.54 12.39 3.26
N LYS A 152 -5.85 13.55 3.85
CA LYS A 152 -5.26 13.99 5.11
C LYS A 152 -6.02 13.38 6.27
N VAL A 153 -5.30 12.79 7.22
CA VAL A 153 -5.87 12.20 8.43
C VAL A 153 -5.09 12.68 9.64
N LYS A 154 -5.78 13.25 10.61
CA LYS A 154 -5.21 13.61 11.90
C LYS A 154 -5.24 12.38 12.81
N PHE A 155 -4.11 12.05 13.41
CA PHE A 155 -4.02 10.92 14.32
C PHE A 155 -4.70 11.21 15.66
N PRO A 156 -5.12 10.21 16.44
CA PRO A 156 -5.72 10.40 17.74
C PRO A 156 -4.71 10.99 18.73
N GLU A 157 -5.19 11.56 19.83
CA GLU A 157 -4.31 12.14 20.86
C GLU A 157 -3.45 11.06 21.55
N LEU A 158 -4.02 9.86 21.72
CA LEU A 158 -3.32 8.72 22.34
C LEU A 158 -2.91 7.72 21.29
N GLN A 159 -1.63 7.39 21.30
CA GLN A 159 -1.03 6.36 20.45
C GLN A 159 -1.50 4.97 20.88
N PRO A 160 -2.23 4.19 20.05
CA PRO A 160 -2.80 2.90 20.47
C PRO A 160 -1.76 1.78 20.61
N THR A 161 -0.66 1.86 19.87
CA THR A 161 0.43 0.88 19.85
C THR A 161 1.77 1.57 19.70
N ASP A 162 2.84 0.94 20.17
CA ASP A 162 4.21 1.50 20.09
C ASP A 162 4.83 1.36 18.69
N TYR A 163 4.23 0.55 17.81
CA TYR A 163 4.75 0.20 16.48
C TYR A 163 3.72 0.53 15.41
N ALA A 164 4.06 0.39 14.15
CA ALA A 164 3.24 0.67 12.96
C ALA A 164 1.73 0.87 13.22
N HIS A 165 1.16 1.98 12.73
CA HIS A 165 -0.16 2.47 13.08
C HIS A 165 -1.14 2.27 11.93
N VAL A 166 -2.28 1.65 12.18
CA VAL A 166 -3.20 1.21 11.12
C VAL A 166 -4.42 2.11 11.04
N LEU A 167 -4.56 2.83 9.95
CA LEU A 167 -5.78 3.53 9.58
C LEU A 167 -6.66 2.57 8.76
N LYS A 168 -7.85 2.28 9.26
CA LYS A 168 -8.92 1.58 8.54
C LYS A 168 -9.78 2.59 7.82
N ILE A 169 -9.79 2.53 6.49
CA ILE A 169 -10.54 3.43 5.60
C ILE A 169 -11.62 2.61 4.93
N GLU A 170 -12.87 2.80 5.33
CA GLU A 170 -14.02 2.20 4.68
C GLU A 170 -14.47 3.08 3.52
N LEU A 171 -14.58 2.48 2.34
CA LEU A 171 -14.93 3.24 1.15
C LEU A 171 -15.79 2.43 0.17
N THR A 172 -16.39 3.12 -0.79
CA THR A 172 -17.09 2.53 -1.93
C THR A 172 -16.69 3.25 -3.21
N GLY A 173 -16.86 2.58 -4.36
CA GLY A 173 -16.45 3.08 -5.66
C GLY A 173 -15.21 2.38 -6.20
N THR A 174 -14.56 2.99 -7.18
CA THR A 174 -13.35 2.43 -7.84
C THR A 174 -12.13 3.31 -7.59
N VAL A 175 -11.05 2.67 -7.19
CA VAL A 175 -9.73 3.30 -7.05
C VAL A 175 -8.83 2.82 -8.18
N THR A 176 -8.16 3.75 -8.85
CA THR A 176 -7.19 3.46 -9.90
C THR A 176 -5.79 3.85 -9.44
N ALA A 177 -4.83 2.93 -9.53
CA ALA A 177 -3.45 3.25 -9.19
C ALA A 177 -2.78 4.10 -10.28
N LYS A 178 -1.76 4.86 -9.86
CA LYS A 178 -0.83 5.46 -10.82
C LYS A 178 -0.23 4.36 -11.69
N PRO A 179 -0.23 4.51 -13.03
CA PRO A 179 0.32 3.47 -13.91
C PRO A 179 1.83 3.31 -13.72
N VAL A 180 2.28 2.07 -13.76
CA VAL A 180 3.71 1.74 -13.92
C VAL A 180 4.02 1.78 -15.41
N ILE A 181 5.06 2.52 -15.80
CA ILE A 181 5.41 2.78 -17.19
C ILE A 181 6.82 2.29 -17.46
N ASP A 182 6.94 1.29 -18.35
CA ASP A 182 8.19 0.78 -18.87
C ASP A 182 8.41 1.27 -20.30
N LYS A 183 9.61 1.76 -20.59
CA LYS A 183 9.97 2.32 -21.90
C LYS A 183 11.17 1.58 -22.50
N THR A 184 11.04 1.20 -23.76
CA THR A 184 12.14 0.83 -24.65
C THR A 184 12.13 1.79 -25.84
N ASP A 185 13.16 1.78 -26.71
CA ASP A 185 13.30 2.78 -27.79
C ASP A 185 12.05 2.98 -28.66
N ASN A 186 11.30 1.92 -28.95
CA ASN A 186 10.13 1.95 -29.83
C ASN A 186 8.85 1.41 -29.19
N LYS A 187 8.84 1.24 -27.87
CA LYS A 187 7.70 0.63 -27.17
C LYS A 187 7.50 1.22 -25.80
N LEU A 188 6.28 1.62 -25.51
CA LEU A 188 5.83 1.98 -24.18
C LEU A 188 4.83 0.93 -23.67
N VAL A 189 5.09 0.39 -22.49
CA VAL A 189 4.17 -0.50 -21.78
C VAL A 189 3.71 0.21 -20.52
N SER A 190 2.41 0.32 -20.34
CA SER A 190 1.84 0.85 -19.09
C SER A 190 0.95 -0.18 -18.43
N THR A 191 1.18 -0.43 -17.16
CA THR A 191 0.39 -1.33 -16.33
C THR A 191 -0.40 -0.50 -15.34
N VAL A 192 -1.72 -0.68 -15.30
CA VAL A 192 -2.61 0.00 -14.38
C VAL A 192 -3.37 -1.01 -13.54
N ARG A 193 -3.52 -0.73 -12.24
CA ARG A 193 -4.33 -1.52 -11.32
C ARG A 193 -5.56 -0.74 -10.90
N ILE A 194 -6.69 -1.42 -10.85
CA ILE A 194 -7.98 -0.84 -10.48
C ILE A 194 -8.65 -1.79 -9.50
N MET A 195 -9.20 -1.24 -8.42
CA MET A 195 -9.99 -2.00 -7.46
C MET A 195 -11.41 -1.45 -7.35
N ASN A 196 -12.36 -2.36 -7.29
CA ASN A 196 -13.75 -2.04 -7.02
C ASN A 196 -14.07 -2.28 -5.53
N HIS A 197 -14.37 -1.21 -4.82
CA HIS A 197 -14.83 -1.22 -3.43
C HIS A 197 -16.34 -1.15 -3.30
N GLY A 198 -17.08 -1.25 -4.41
CA GLY A 198 -18.53 -1.28 -4.42
C GLY A 198 -19.10 -2.68 -4.15
N ASP A 199 -20.43 -2.74 -3.99
CA ASP A 199 -21.13 -3.98 -3.68
C ASP A 199 -21.49 -4.84 -4.90
N LYS A 200 -21.30 -4.29 -6.11
CA LYS A 200 -21.66 -4.94 -7.39
C LYS A 200 -20.47 -4.88 -8.34
N THR A 201 -20.42 -5.82 -9.28
CA THR A 201 -19.53 -5.74 -10.43
C THR A 201 -19.72 -4.42 -11.16
N VAL A 202 -18.64 -3.72 -11.45
CA VAL A 202 -18.63 -2.47 -12.22
C VAL A 202 -17.88 -2.68 -13.53
N LYS A 203 -18.30 -1.95 -14.56
CA LYS A 203 -17.59 -1.88 -15.84
C LYS A 203 -16.83 -0.56 -15.87
N VAL A 204 -15.51 -0.63 -16.05
CA VAL A 204 -14.64 0.54 -16.19
C VAL A 204 -14.11 0.59 -17.63
N ASN A 205 -14.18 1.74 -18.27
CA ASN A 205 -13.62 1.96 -19.61
C ASN A 205 -12.28 2.68 -19.45
N LEU A 206 -11.22 2.02 -19.89
CA LEU A 206 -9.86 2.56 -19.88
C LEU A 206 -9.47 3.08 -21.25
N GLU A 207 -8.87 4.24 -21.28
CA GLU A 207 -8.26 4.84 -22.48
C GLU A 207 -6.80 5.17 -22.14
N SER A 208 -5.89 4.59 -22.90
CA SER A 208 -4.46 4.87 -22.82
C SER A 208 -4.01 5.50 -24.13
N THR A 209 -3.36 6.64 -24.07
CA THR A 209 -2.91 7.39 -25.26
C THR A 209 -1.44 7.77 -25.09
N ALA A 210 -0.60 7.36 -26.04
CA ALA A 210 0.79 7.76 -26.17
C ALA A 210 0.93 8.56 -27.47
N ASP A 211 1.10 9.87 -27.37
CA ASP A 211 0.96 10.82 -28.47
C ASP A 211 -0.34 10.59 -29.27
N ASP A 212 -0.25 10.07 -30.49
CA ASP A 212 -1.41 9.80 -31.36
C ASP A 212 -1.88 8.33 -31.29
N ASP A 213 -1.13 7.43 -30.62
CA ASP A 213 -1.53 6.03 -30.48
C ASP A 213 -2.49 5.87 -29.31
N ARG A 214 -3.77 5.69 -29.62
CA ARG A 214 -4.86 5.53 -28.66
C ARG A 214 -5.31 4.09 -28.56
N LYS A 215 -5.37 3.58 -27.34
CA LYS A 215 -5.88 2.26 -26.98
C LYS A 215 -7.07 2.38 -26.05
N MET A 216 -8.10 1.58 -26.28
CA MET A 216 -9.28 1.53 -25.42
C MET A 216 -9.54 0.09 -24.99
N GLN A 217 -9.92 -0.08 -23.74
CA GLN A 217 -10.27 -1.37 -23.15
C GLN A 217 -11.41 -1.19 -22.14
N SER A 218 -12.36 -2.12 -22.13
CA SER A 218 -13.41 -2.16 -21.12
C SER A 218 -13.19 -3.40 -20.24
N VAL A 219 -13.17 -3.21 -18.94
CA VAL A 219 -12.96 -4.29 -17.97
C VAL A 219 -14.10 -4.34 -16.96
N ASN A 220 -14.57 -5.56 -16.67
CA ASN A 220 -15.49 -5.80 -15.57
C ASN A 220 -14.68 -6.14 -14.33
N ILE A 221 -14.94 -5.44 -13.23
CA ILE A 221 -14.23 -5.61 -11.96
C ILE A 221 -15.26 -6.03 -10.91
N ASP A 222 -15.11 -7.25 -10.43
CA ASP A 222 -15.97 -7.78 -9.38
C ASP A 222 -15.71 -7.08 -8.04
N ARG A 223 -16.69 -7.19 -7.15
CA ARG A 223 -16.58 -6.67 -5.79
C ARG A 223 -15.28 -7.12 -5.12
N ALA A 224 -14.61 -6.20 -4.42
CA ALA A 224 -13.42 -6.44 -3.64
C ALA A 224 -12.26 -7.13 -4.42
N THR A 225 -12.22 -6.92 -5.74
CA THR A 225 -11.14 -7.45 -6.58
C THR A 225 -10.27 -6.35 -7.18
N VAL A 226 -8.96 -6.64 -7.28
CA VAL A 226 -8.02 -5.84 -8.05
C VAL A 226 -7.88 -6.45 -9.44
N LYS A 227 -8.00 -5.64 -10.47
CA LYS A 227 -7.66 -5.99 -11.85
C LYS A 227 -6.43 -5.23 -12.30
N GLU A 228 -5.60 -5.93 -13.05
CA GLU A 228 -4.42 -5.37 -13.70
C GLU A 228 -4.62 -5.41 -15.21
N GLU A 229 -4.46 -4.25 -15.85
CA GLU A 229 -4.60 -4.08 -17.29
C GLU A 229 -3.33 -3.49 -17.89
N VAL A 230 -2.93 -4.00 -19.04
CA VAL A 230 -1.68 -3.63 -19.70
C VAL A 230 -1.95 -3.04 -21.07
N PHE A 231 -1.44 -1.83 -21.30
CA PHE A 231 -1.44 -1.17 -22.60
C PHE A 231 -0.04 -1.19 -23.19
N THR A 232 0.04 -1.53 -24.46
CA THR A 232 1.28 -1.49 -25.23
C THR A 232 1.15 -0.53 -26.39
N HIS A 233 1.97 0.49 -26.43
CA HIS A 233 2.07 1.47 -27.50
C HIS A 233 3.36 1.28 -28.28
N ASN A 234 3.24 1.25 -29.62
CA ASN A 234 4.41 1.20 -30.50
C ASN A 234 4.71 2.66 -30.93
N VAL A 235 5.50 3.33 -30.11
CA VAL A 235 5.84 4.74 -30.27
C VAL A 235 7.34 4.95 -30.09
N ASP A 236 7.91 5.92 -30.78
CA ASP A 236 9.28 6.36 -30.51
C ASP A 236 9.33 7.06 -29.15
N THR A 237 9.74 6.33 -28.12
CA THR A 237 9.73 6.82 -26.74
C THR A 237 10.76 7.92 -26.49
N LYS A 238 11.76 8.09 -27.37
CA LYS A 238 12.77 9.17 -27.29
C LYS A 238 12.17 10.51 -27.67
N ASN A 239 11.23 10.51 -28.62
CA ASN A 239 10.56 11.72 -29.13
C ASN A 239 9.12 11.86 -28.62
N MET A 240 8.65 10.94 -27.78
CA MET A 240 7.29 10.97 -27.23
C MET A 240 7.07 12.22 -26.36
N ARG A 241 5.99 12.96 -26.64
CA ARG A 241 5.66 14.23 -25.98
C ARG A 241 4.70 14.04 -24.80
N THR A 242 3.74 13.14 -24.95
CA THR A 242 2.67 12.98 -23.96
C THR A 242 2.29 11.52 -23.78
N TYR A 243 1.96 11.16 -22.55
CA TYR A 243 1.25 9.94 -22.22
C TYR A 243 0.06 10.29 -21.30
N VAL A 244 -1.12 9.77 -21.62
CA VAL A 244 -2.35 10.00 -20.86
C VAL A 244 -3.04 8.68 -20.60
N LEU A 245 -3.48 8.45 -19.36
CA LEU A 245 -4.37 7.37 -18.99
C LEU A 245 -5.66 7.97 -18.43
N LYS A 246 -6.81 7.48 -18.90
CA LYS A 246 -8.13 7.84 -18.39
C LYS A 246 -8.89 6.60 -17.96
N ALA A 247 -9.72 6.74 -16.92
CA ALA A 247 -10.71 5.77 -16.51
C ALA A 247 -12.09 6.46 -16.54
N ASP A 248 -13.05 5.89 -17.28
CA ASP A 248 -14.39 6.45 -17.47
C ASP A 248 -14.40 7.94 -17.87
N ASN A 249 -13.54 8.33 -18.81
CA ASN A 249 -13.28 9.68 -19.30
C ASN A 249 -12.52 10.62 -18.34
N ASN A 250 -12.23 10.19 -17.13
CA ASN A 250 -11.46 10.97 -16.15
C ASN A 250 -9.97 10.72 -16.33
N THR A 251 -9.16 11.79 -16.29
CA THR A 251 -7.71 11.66 -16.44
C THR A 251 -7.11 11.18 -15.13
N VAL A 252 -6.65 9.91 -15.11
CA VAL A 252 -5.97 9.30 -13.98
C VAL A 252 -4.48 9.65 -13.95
N TYR A 253 -3.88 9.80 -15.13
CA TYR A 253 -2.47 10.10 -15.24
C TYR A 253 -2.16 10.87 -16.52
N LYS A 254 -1.40 11.95 -16.39
CA LYS A 254 -0.87 12.72 -17.52
C LYS A 254 0.58 13.07 -17.26
N ASN A 255 1.45 12.62 -18.15
CA ASN A 255 2.85 12.99 -18.14
C ASN A 255 3.20 13.74 -19.43
N LYS A 256 3.80 14.92 -19.29
CA LYS A 256 4.53 15.54 -20.40
C LYS A 256 5.92 14.95 -20.34
N VAL A 257 6.28 14.19 -21.36
CA VAL A 257 7.64 13.66 -21.50
C VAL A 257 8.50 14.83 -21.98
N GLN A 258 9.39 15.27 -21.12
CA GLN A 258 10.44 16.24 -21.49
C GLN A 258 11.59 15.52 -22.16
#